data_3d26d2d5510533c308ff75dd07fe809a
#
_entry.id   3d26d2d5510533c308ff75dd07fe809a
#
_cell.length_a   1.000
_cell.length_b   1.000
_cell.length_c   1.000
_cell.angle_alpha   90.00
_cell.angle_beta   90.00
_cell.angle_gamma   90.00
#
_symmetry.space_group_name_H-M   'P 1'
#
loop_
_entity.id
_entity.type
_entity.pdbx_description
1 polymer ?
#
loop_
_entity_poly.entity_id
_entity_poly.type
_entity_poly.pdbx_seq_one_letter_code
_entity_poly.pdbx_strand_id
1 'polypeptide(L)'
;MKTRHVLGISGGKDSAALAIYMKKRYPTLDIEYYTCDTGKELDETYQLIENLENYLGKTIQKLRAVENSHEDPFDHFLKRYGGFLPSSGSRWCTKKLKLEPFEQYVGSDPVVSYVGIRGNEDREGYISKKSNIQSIFPFRKNIWSEDVVQKALTNSNRDVLTEIYRSIDVEARSGR
;
A
#
# COMPACT_ATOMS: atom_id res chain seq x y z
N MET A 1 11.38 12.53 15.39
CA MET A 1 10.45 11.38 15.18
C MET A 1 11.06 10.44 14.16
N LYS A 2 11.00 9.13 14.39
CA LYS A 2 11.48 8.13 13.43
C LYS A 2 10.45 8.03 12.29
N THR A 3 10.90 8.05 11.03
CA THR A 3 10.03 7.83 9.88
C THR A 3 9.50 6.40 9.89
N ARG A 4 8.19 6.25 9.79
CA ARG A 4 7.53 4.94 9.66
C ARG A 4 7.53 4.50 8.20
N HIS A 5 7.73 3.21 7.96
CA HIS A 5 7.66 2.60 6.64
C HIS A 5 6.43 1.72 6.59
N VAL A 6 5.48 2.01 5.71
CA VAL A 6 4.21 1.29 5.65
C VAL A 6 3.96 0.72 4.25
N LEU A 7 3.33 -0.44 4.18
CA LEU A 7 2.97 -1.08 2.92
C LEU A 7 1.54 -1.64 3.01
N GLY A 8 0.67 -1.14 2.14
CA GLY A 8 -0.72 -1.56 2.06
C GLY A 8 -0.88 -2.84 1.24
N ILE A 9 -1.54 -3.83 1.83
CA ILE A 9 -1.90 -5.11 1.19
C ILE A 9 -3.35 -5.00 0.74
N SER A 10 -3.56 -4.97 -0.57
CA SER A 10 -4.90 -4.82 -1.16
C SER A 10 -5.60 -6.15 -1.44
N GLY A 11 -4.96 -7.28 -1.11
CA GLY A 11 -5.43 -8.61 -1.51
C GLY A 11 -5.14 -8.96 -2.98
N GLY A 12 -4.56 -8.04 -3.74
CA GLY A 12 -4.11 -8.28 -5.10
C GLY A 12 -2.65 -8.76 -5.16
N LYS A 13 -2.30 -9.43 -6.27
CA LYS A 13 -0.98 -10.01 -6.49
C LYS A 13 0.17 -8.99 -6.42
N ASP A 14 -0.05 -7.77 -6.89
CA ASP A 14 1.01 -6.76 -7.00
C ASP A 14 1.45 -6.24 -5.62
N SER A 15 0.51 -6.00 -4.70
CA SER A 15 0.84 -5.62 -3.32
C SER A 15 1.48 -6.77 -2.53
N ALA A 16 1.03 -8.01 -2.75
CA ALA A 16 1.63 -9.20 -2.15
C ALA A 16 3.07 -9.41 -2.67
N ALA A 17 3.27 -9.32 -3.97
CA ALA A 17 4.60 -9.42 -4.60
C ALA A 17 5.54 -8.34 -4.06
N LEU A 18 5.05 -7.09 -3.91
CA LEU A 18 5.85 -6.00 -3.34
C LEU A 18 6.25 -6.29 -1.89
N ALA A 19 5.34 -6.81 -1.06
CA ALA A 19 5.65 -7.14 0.33
C ALA A 19 6.74 -8.23 0.42
N ILE A 20 6.64 -9.29 -0.39
CA ILE A 20 7.63 -10.36 -0.47
C ILE A 20 8.98 -9.83 -0.97
N TYR A 21 8.95 -8.99 -2.01
CA TYR A 21 10.14 -8.36 -2.57
C TYR A 21 10.85 -7.50 -1.52
N MET A 22 10.12 -6.60 -0.86
CA MET A 22 10.65 -5.71 0.16
C MET A 22 11.24 -6.48 1.34
N LYS A 23 10.59 -7.55 1.81
CA LYS A 23 11.12 -8.41 2.88
C LYS A 23 12.43 -9.09 2.48
N LYS A 24 12.51 -9.63 1.26
CA LYS A 24 13.72 -10.32 0.78
C LYS A 24 14.86 -9.35 0.55
N ARG A 25 14.57 -8.19 0.02
CA ARG A 25 15.59 -7.23 -0.41
C ARG A 25 16.08 -6.33 0.72
N TYR A 26 15.17 -6.00 1.64
CA TYR A 26 15.40 -5.10 2.78
C TYR A 26 15.04 -5.76 4.10
N PRO A 27 15.69 -6.86 4.50
CA PRO A 27 15.30 -7.63 5.67
C PRO A 27 15.43 -6.85 6.98
N THR A 28 16.25 -5.79 7.00
CA THR A 28 16.45 -4.93 8.17
C THR A 28 15.50 -3.73 8.22
N LEU A 29 14.76 -3.47 7.12
CA LEU A 29 13.79 -2.38 7.09
C LEU A 29 12.53 -2.77 7.85
N ASP A 30 12.21 -2.00 8.89
CA ASP A 30 11.04 -2.23 9.71
C ASP A 30 9.78 -1.72 9.01
N ILE A 31 9.17 -2.59 8.18
CA ILE A 31 7.94 -2.27 7.45
C ILE A 31 6.73 -2.70 8.26
N GLU A 32 5.79 -1.79 8.45
CA GLU A 32 4.47 -2.04 8.99
C GLU A 32 3.52 -2.38 7.82
N TYR A 33 2.80 -3.49 7.93
CA TYR A 33 1.85 -3.93 6.90
C TYR A 33 0.43 -3.63 7.35
N TYR A 34 -0.41 -3.17 6.43
CA TYR A 34 -1.82 -2.94 6.71
C TYR A 34 -2.71 -3.35 5.53
N THR A 35 -3.95 -3.63 5.82
CA THR A 35 -5.02 -3.82 4.83
C THR A 35 -6.24 -3.01 5.23
N CYS A 36 -6.95 -2.47 4.24
CA CYS A 36 -8.23 -1.79 4.48
C CYS A 36 -9.36 -2.79 4.30
N ASP A 37 -9.94 -3.24 5.42
CA ASP A 37 -11.03 -4.20 5.43
C ASP A 37 -12.36 -3.50 5.12
N THR A 38 -12.90 -3.77 3.95
CA THR A 38 -14.20 -3.23 3.50
C THR A 38 -15.39 -4.05 3.98
N GLY A 39 -15.15 -5.26 4.48
CA GLY A 39 -16.18 -6.25 4.84
C GLY A 39 -16.81 -6.95 3.64
N LYS A 40 -16.31 -6.70 2.43
CA LYS A 40 -16.82 -7.27 1.16
C LYS A 40 -15.71 -7.87 0.31
N GLU A 41 -14.61 -8.25 0.91
CA GLU A 41 -13.56 -8.98 0.21
C GLU A 41 -13.97 -10.46 0.05
N LEU A 42 -13.43 -11.12 -0.97
CA LEU A 42 -13.61 -12.56 -1.16
C LEU A 42 -12.86 -13.35 -0.07
N ASP A 43 -13.33 -14.55 0.24
CA ASP A 43 -12.68 -15.44 1.22
C ASP A 43 -11.23 -15.74 0.84
N GLU A 44 -10.95 -15.89 -0.46
CA GLU A 44 -9.60 -16.07 -0.98
C GLU A 44 -8.68 -14.87 -0.69
N THR A 45 -9.23 -13.68 -0.63
CA THR A 45 -8.49 -12.45 -0.25
C THR A 45 -8.07 -12.52 1.22
N TYR A 46 -8.97 -12.92 2.11
CA TYR A 46 -8.65 -13.08 3.53
C TYR A 46 -7.62 -14.19 3.74
N GLN A 47 -7.75 -15.31 3.03
CA GLN A 47 -6.78 -16.41 3.07
C GLN A 47 -5.40 -15.98 2.55
N LEU A 48 -5.34 -15.18 1.48
CA LEU A 48 -4.08 -14.63 0.97
C LEU A 48 -3.41 -13.74 2.01
N ILE A 49 -4.18 -12.89 2.69
CA ILE A 49 -3.66 -12.00 3.74
C ILE A 49 -3.08 -12.82 4.90
N GLU A 50 -3.76 -13.85 5.37
CA GLU A 50 -3.29 -14.74 6.42
C GLU A 50 -2.00 -15.49 6.02
N ASN A 51 -1.97 -16.04 4.80
CA ASN A 51 -0.77 -16.69 4.27
C ASN A 51 0.40 -15.71 4.19
N LEU A 52 0.13 -14.46 3.83
CA LEU A 52 1.14 -13.44 3.74
C LEU A 52 1.65 -13.01 5.13
N GLU A 53 0.79 -12.90 6.14
CA GLU A 53 1.20 -12.70 7.54
C GLU A 53 2.19 -13.76 8.01
N ASN A 54 1.84 -15.04 7.76
CA ASN A 54 2.69 -16.17 8.10
C ASN A 54 4.06 -16.09 7.38
N TYR A 55 4.06 -15.77 6.10
CA TYR A 55 5.30 -15.62 5.34
C TYR A 55 6.14 -14.43 5.82
N LEU A 56 5.51 -13.28 6.06
CA LEU A 56 6.20 -12.07 6.51
C LEU A 56 6.69 -12.18 7.95
N GLY A 57 6.05 -13.03 8.77
CA GLY A 57 6.33 -13.11 10.22
C GLY A 57 5.92 -11.83 10.96
N LYS A 58 4.97 -11.08 10.40
CA LYS A 58 4.44 -9.82 10.95
C LYS A 58 2.94 -9.75 10.73
N THR A 59 2.23 -9.22 11.70
CA THR A 59 0.80 -8.94 11.59
C THR A 59 0.52 -7.89 10.53
N ILE A 60 -0.49 -8.13 9.69
CA ILE A 60 -1.05 -7.16 8.76
C ILE A 60 -2.22 -6.45 9.45
N GLN A 61 -2.01 -5.20 9.85
CA GLN A 61 -3.01 -4.42 10.58
C GLN A 61 -4.27 -4.21 9.74
N LYS A 62 -5.42 -4.66 10.24
CA LYS A 62 -6.72 -4.44 9.59
C LYS A 62 -7.26 -3.06 9.95
N LEU A 63 -7.41 -2.19 8.96
CA LEU A 63 -7.99 -0.86 9.09
C LEU A 63 -9.44 -0.89 8.63
N ARG A 64 -10.35 -0.51 9.51
CA ARG A 64 -11.79 -0.41 9.21
C ARG A 64 -12.24 1.04 9.26
N ALA A 65 -13.01 1.46 8.27
CA ALA A 65 -13.53 2.83 8.19
C ALA A 65 -14.59 3.13 9.26
N VAL A 66 -15.20 2.09 9.83
CA VAL A 66 -16.23 2.18 10.87
C VAL A 66 -15.95 1.08 11.90
N GLU A 67 -15.47 1.45 13.08
CA GLU A 67 -15.10 0.48 14.12
C GLU A 67 -16.29 0.03 14.97
N ASN A 68 -17.29 0.91 15.18
CA ASN A 68 -18.40 0.69 16.10
C ASN A 68 -19.73 0.41 15.39
N SER A 69 -19.71 -0.07 14.16
CA SER A 69 -20.91 -0.45 13.42
C SER A 69 -21.12 -1.96 13.45
N HIS A 70 -22.37 -2.39 13.63
CA HIS A 70 -22.78 -3.78 13.42
C HIS A 70 -22.80 -4.17 11.93
N GLU A 71 -22.66 -3.18 11.05
CA GLU A 71 -22.66 -3.36 9.60
C GLU A 71 -21.22 -3.38 9.07
N ASP A 72 -21.04 -4.05 7.94
CA ASP A 72 -19.80 -3.96 7.19
C ASP A 72 -19.53 -2.52 6.75
N PRO A 73 -18.26 -2.06 6.73
CA PRO A 73 -17.94 -0.70 6.33
C PRO A 73 -18.49 -0.32 4.96
N PHE A 74 -18.50 -1.26 4.01
CA PHE A 74 -19.07 -1.01 2.68
C PHE A 74 -20.58 -0.75 2.74
N ASP A 75 -21.35 -1.58 3.44
CA ASP A 75 -22.81 -1.44 3.55
C ASP A 75 -23.18 -0.17 4.30
N HIS A 76 -22.44 0.18 5.34
CA HIS A 76 -22.61 1.43 6.07
C HIS A 76 -22.53 2.66 5.14
N PHE A 77 -21.46 2.74 4.33
CA PHE A 77 -21.31 3.87 3.41
C PHE A 77 -22.28 3.79 2.23
N LEU A 78 -22.60 2.60 1.71
CA LEU A 78 -23.61 2.44 0.66
C LEU A 78 -24.95 3.04 1.10
N LYS A 79 -25.38 2.77 2.33
CA LYS A 79 -26.60 3.38 2.91
C LYS A 79 -26.47 4.89 3.02
N ARG A 80 -25.34 5.40 3.51
CA ARG A 80 -25.10 6.86 3.63
C ARG A 80 -25.12 7.57 2.28
N TYR A 81 -24.75 6.90 1.21
CA TYR A 81 -24.82 7.41 -0.17
C TYR A 81 -26.15 7.06 -0.88
N GLY A 82 -27.20 6.73 -0.12
CA GLY A 82 -28.55 6.50 -0.66
C GLY A 82 -28.65 5.26 -1.56
N GLY A 83 -27.80 4.27 -1.37
CA GLY A 83 -27.75 3.05 -2.19
C GLY A 83 -26.98 3.20 -3.51
N PHE A 84 -26.36 4.35 -3.78
CA PHE A 84 -25.56 4.55 -4.98
C PHE A 84 -24.24 3.79 -4.90
N LEU A 85 -24.08 2.81 -5.80
CA LEU A 85 -22.86 2.04 -5.92
C LEU A 85 -21.66 2.92 -6.40
N PRO A 86 -20.44 2.58 -6.01
CA PRO A 86 -19.26 3.27 -6.52
C PRO A 86 -19.18 3.18 -8.04
N SER A 87 -18.71 4.25 -8.67
CA SER A 87 -18.49 4.31 -10.12
C SER A 87 -17.17 5.01 -10.43
N SER A 88 -16.79 5.06 -11.70
CA SER A 88 -15.60 5.80 -12.15
C SER A 88 -15.68 7.30 -11.79
N GLY A 89 -16.86 7.89 -11.84
CA GLY A 89 -17.11 9.29 -11.48
C GLY A 89 -17.32 9.53 -9.98
N SER A 90 -17.68 8.48 -9.22
CA SER A 90 -17.93 8.58 -7.78
C SER A 90 -17.22 7.45 -7.03
N ARG A 91 -15.94 7.66 -6.75
CA ARG A 91 -15.06 6.67 -6.10
C ARG A 91 -15.09 6.81 -4.57
N TRP A 92 -16.29 6.93 -3.98
CA TRP A 92 -16.43 7.05 -2.53
C TRP A 92 -15.83 5.86 -1.78
N CYS A 93 -15.89 4.65 -2.33
CA CYS A 93 -15.28 3.45 -1.74
C CYS A 93 -13.77 3.62 -1.54
N THR A 94 -13.06 4.16 -2.53
CA THR A 94 -11.62 4.42 -2.38
C THR A 94 -11.36 5.46 -1.29
N LYS A 95 -12.09 6.57 -1.31
CA LYS A 95 -11.90 7.64 -0.33
C LYS A 95 -12.25 7.19 1.08
N LYS A 96 -13.46 6.67 1.28
CA LYS A 96 -14.01 6.36 2.60
C LYS A 96 -13.47 5.07 3.22
N LEU A 97 -13.25 4.04 2.39
CA LEU A 97 -12.89 2.71 2.89
C LEU A 97 -11.38 2.45 2.86
N LYS A 98 -10.60 3.25 2.15
CA LYS A 98 -9.15 3.01 2.00
C LYS A 98 -8.32 4.22 2.43
N LEU A 99 -8.55 5.40 1.84
CA LEU A 99 -7.69 6.56 2.08
C LEU A 99 -7.88 7.16 3.47
N GLU A 100 -9.13 7.41 3.89
CA GLU A 100 -9.41 7.99 5.20
C GLU A 100 -8.93 7.08 6.35
N PRO A 101 -9.21 5.75 6.37
CA PRO A 101 -8.65 4.85 7.39
C PRO A 101 -7.12 4.83 7.41
N PHE A 102 -6.49 4.83 6.25
CA PHE A 102 -5.03 4.90 6.16
C PHE A 102 -4.49 6.22 6.73
N GLU A 103 -5.08 7.35 6.37
CA GLU A 103 -4.66 8.65 6.88
C GLU A 103 -4.88 8.81 8.39
N GLN A 104 -5.93 8.17 8.94
CA GLN A 104 -6.14 8.09 10.39
C GLN A 104 -5.08 7.21 11.07
N TYR A 105 -4.78 6.05 10.48
CA TYR A 105 -3.77 5.13 11.00
C TYR A 105 -2.38 5.74 11.09
N VAL A 106 -1.97 6.49 10.09
CA VAL A 106 -0.65 7.14 10.10
C VAL A 106 -0.63 8.43 10.91
N GLY A 107 -1.76 9.09 11.07
CA GLY A 107 -1.88 10.34 11.86
C GLY A 107 -0.99 11.45 11.33
N SER A 108 -0.19 12.05 12.23
CA SER A 108 0.78 13.11 11.94
C SER A 108 2.22 12.61 11.79
N ASP A 109 2.45 11.32 11.95
CA ASP A 109 3.79 10.76 11.84
C ASP A 109 4.36 10.92 10.42
N PRO A 110 5.67 11.16 10.27
CA PRO A 110 6.31 11.10 8.96
C PRO A 110 6.31 9.65 8.46
N VAL A 111 5.74 9.43 7.28
CA VAL A 111 5.49 8.10 6.72
C VAL A 111 5.98 7.98 5.29
N VAL A 112 6.66 6.89 5.00
CA VAL A 112 6.92 6.40 3.65
C VAL A 112 5.97 5.26 3.35
N SER A 113 5.08 5.46 2.36
CA SER A 113 4.09 4.48 1.93
C SER A 113 4.54 3.81 0.62
N TYR A 114 4.76 2.51 0.68
CA TYR A 114 5.13 1.70 -0.48
C TYR A 114 3.88 1.17 -1.19
N VAL A 115 3.78 1.41 -2.49
CA VAL A 115 2.58 1.08 -3.29
C VAL A 115 2.96 0.19 -4.47
N GLY A 116 2.29 -0.95 -4.61
CA GLY A 116 2.54 -1.93 -5.66
C GLY A 116 1.87 -1.58 -6.99
N ILE A 117 2.31 -0.51 -7.63
CA ILE A 117 1.91 -0.17 -9.01
C ILE A 117 3.03 -0.62 -9.94
N ARG A 118 2.67 -1.41 -10.95
CA ARG A 118 3.62 -1.91 -11.94
C ARG A 118 4.03 -0.81 -12.93
N GLY A 119 5.22 -0.93 -13.50
CA GLY A 119 5.74 0.02 -14.48
C GLY A 119 4.95 0.07 -15.80
N ASN A 120 4.17 -0.98 -16.11
CA ASN A 120 3.31 -1.06 -17.30
C ASN A 120 1.85 -0.69 -17.03
N GLU A 121 1.51 -0.23 -15.82
CA GLU A 121 0.17 0.27 -15.52
C GLU A 121 0.07 1.76 -15.87
N ASP A 122 -0.96 2.07 -16.68
CA ASP A 122 -1.29 3.46 -17.04
C ASP A 122 -2.19 4.11 -15.98
N ARG A 123 -1.67 4.24 -14.76
CA ARG A 123 -2.32 5.00 -13.69
C ARG A 123 -1.28 5.63 -12.78
N GLU A 124 -1.46 6.87 -12.44
CA GLU A 124 -0.51 7.62 -11.61
C GLU A 124 -0.40 7.08 -10.17
N GLY A 125 -1.45 6.43 -9.67
CA GLY A 125 -1.55 6.06 -8.27
C GLY A 125 -2.00 7.22 -7.38
N TYR A 126 -2.29 6.91 -6.12
CA TYR A 126 -2.65 7.93 -5.16
C TYR A 126 -1.39 8.54 -4.54
N ILE A 127 -1.28 9.83 -4.68
CA ILE A 127 -0.30 10.65 -3.96
C ILE A 127 -1.06 11.42 -2.88
N SER A 128 -0.71 11.20 -1.62
CA SER A 128 -1.36 11.91 -0.52
C SER A 128 -1.11 13.41 -0.61
N LYS A 129 -2.14 14.20 -0.30
CA LYS A 129 -2.02 15.65 -0.14
C LYS A 129 -1.42 16.05 1.21
N LYS A 130 -1.29 15.11 2.14
CA LYS A 130 -0.68 15.34 3.44
C LYS A 130 0.84 15.36 3.30
N SER A 131 1.48 16.41 3.82
CA SER A 131 2.92 16.63 3.72
C SER A 131 3.77 15.61 4.49
N ASN A 132 3.16 14.92 5.45
CA ASN A 132 3.83 13.88 6.24
C ASN A 132 3.81 12.49 5.59
N ILE A 133 3.09 12.30 4.46
CA ILE A 133 2.99 11.02 3.77
C ILE A 133 3.69 11.11 2.41
N GLN A 134 4.72 10.30 2.24
CA GLN A 134 5.45 10.17 0.98
C GLN A 134 5.15 8.82 0.34
N SER A 135 4.49 8.82 -0.83
CA SER A 135 4.21 7.60 -1.59
C SER A 135 5.38 7.23 -2.49
N ILE A 136 5.77 5.96 -2.46
CA ILE A 136 6.84 5.38 -3.27
C ILE A 136 6.30 4.17 -4.04
N PHE A 137 6.68 4.06 -5.30
CA PHE A 137 6.21 3.03 -6.23
C PHE A 137 7.40 2.18 -6.72
N PRO A 138 7.85 1.16 -5.94
CA PRO A 138 9.07 0.41 -6.25
C PRO A 138 9.08 -0.25 -7.63
N PHE A 139 7.92 -0.65 -8.14
CA PHE A 139 7.78 -1.27 -9.46
C PHE A 139 7.61 -0.27 -10.62
N ARG A 140 7.72 1.04 -10.35
CA ARG A 140 7.48 2.09 -11.34
C ARG A 140 8.68 3.02 -11.47
N LYS A 141 9.50 2.79 -12.50
CA LYS A 141 10.80 3.43 -12.71
C LYS A 141 10.80 4.97 -12.77
N ASN A 142 9.71 5.59 -13.26
CA ASN A 142 9.69 7.02 -13.62
C ASN A 142 9.29 7.98 -12.49
N ILE A 143 8.90 7.48 -11.30
CA ILE A 143 8.46 8.31 -10.17
C ILE A 143 9.56 8.47 -9.11
N TRP A 144 10.66 7.76 -9.27
CA TRP A 144 11.78 7.82 -8.35
C TRP A 144 12.71 8.96 -8.72
N SER A 145 12.58 10.11 -8.08
CA SER A 145 13.69 11.04 -8.01
C SER A 145 14.70 10.56 -6.95
N GLU A 146 15.97 10.80 -7.17
CA GLU A 146 17.05 10.41 -6.25
C GLU A 146 16.80 11.01 -4.84
N ASP A 147 16.25 12.21 -4.76
CA ASP A 147 15.90 12.90 -3.51
C ASP A 147 14.74 12.23 -2.75
N VAL A 148 13.74 11.73 -3.46
CA VAL A 148 12.59 11.04 -2.85
C VAL A 148 13.04 9.75 -2.20
N VAL A 149 13.94 9.05 -2.85
CA VAL A 149 14.48 7.80 -2.37
C VAL A 149 15.43 8.00 -1.20
N GLN A 150 16.29 9.01 -1.25
CA GLN A 150 17.17 9.34 -0.13
C GLN A 150 16.38 9.78 1.11
N LYS A 151 15.33 10.56 0.94
CA LYS A 151 14.44 10.93 2.04
C LYS A 151 13.65 9.75 2.61
N ALA A 152 13.29 8.78 1.77
CA ALA A 152 12.53 7.60 2.15
C ALA A 152 13.39 6.55 2.88
N LEU A 153 14.64 6.45 2.51
CA LEU A 153 15.55 5.42 3.00
C LEU A 153 16.74 6.07 3.74
N THR A 154 16.44 6.93 4.69
CA THR A 154 17.41 7.75 5.45
C THR A 154 18.63 7.00 6.00
N ASN A 155 18.68 5.67 5.90
CA ASN A 155 19.79 4.83 6.33
C ASN A 155 20.22 3.80 5.28
N SER A 156 19.78 3.92 4.03
CA SER A 156 20.09 2.94 3.00
C SER A 156 21.19 3.45 2.09
N ASN A 157 22.17 2.58 1.86
CA ASN A 157 23.30 2.83 1.01
C ASN A 157 22.84 3.09 -0.44
N ARG A 158 23.45 4.03 -1.15
CA ARG A 158 23.17 4.40 -2.54
C ARG A 158 23.17 3.19 -3.50
N ASP A 159 23.97 2.18 -3.19
CA ASP A 159 24.07 0.92 -3.94
C ASP A 159 22.78 0.11 -3.92
N VAL A 160 22.03 0.15 -2.81
CA VAL A 160 20.74 -0.53 -2.63
C VAL A 160 19.71 -0.01 -3.62
N LEU A 161 19.70 1.29 -3.86
CA LEU A 161 18.78 1.93 -4.80
C LEU A 161 19.08 1.62 -6.24
N THR A 162 20.36 1.63 -6.60
CA THR A 162 20.85 1.25 -7.92
C THR A 162 20.48 -0.20 -8.22
N GLU A 163 20.51 -1.06 -7.21
CA GLU A 163 20.17 -2.46 -7.34
C GLU A 163 18.67 -2.72 -7.44
N ILE A 164 17.81 -1.91 -6.75
CA ILE A 164 16.38 -1.91 -6.99
C ILE A 164 16.07 -1.58 -8.45
N TYR A 165 16.68 -0.54 -8.98
CA TYR A 165 16.51 -0.16 -10.38
C TYR A 165 16.91 -1.26 -11.34
N ARG A 166 18.05 -1.92 -11.10
CA ARG A 166 18.53 -3.03 -11.94
C ARG A 166 17.63 -4.25 -11.88
N SER A 167 17.15 -4.65 -10.70
CA SER A 167 16.27 -5.83 -10.56
C SER A 167 14.90 -5.60 -11.17
N ILE A 168 14.34 -4.40 -11.04
CA ILE A 168 13.07 -4.02 -11.71
C ILE A 168 13.22 -4.04 -13.23
N ASP A 169 14.35 -3.58 -13.76
CA ASP A 169 14.63 -3.63 -15.21
C ASP A 169 14.74 -5.06 -15.75
N VAL A 170 15.32 -5.98 -14.97
CA VAL A 170 15.44 -7.40 -15.35
C VAL A 170 14.07 -8.09 -15.31
N GLU A 171 13.25 -7.85 -14.30
CA GLU A 171 11.91 -8.44 -14.19
C GLU A 171 10.94 -7.86 -15.22
N ALA A 172 11.02 -6.56 -15.51
CA ALA A 172 10.22 -5.95 -16.58
C ALA A 172 10.56 -6.49 -17.99
N ARG A 173 11.80 -6.93 -18.21
CA ARG A 173 12.23 -7.56 -19.48
C ARG A 173 11.93 -9.06 -19.55
N SER A 174 11.81 -9.76 -18.41
CA SER A 174 11.50 -11.19 -18.35
C SER A 174 10.01 -11.49 -18.41
N GLY A 175 9.17 -10.49 -18.23
CA GLY A 175 7.70 -10.59 -18.26
C GLY A 175 7.06 -10.44 -19.66
N ARG A 176 7.80 -10.77 -20.73
CA ARG A 176 7.24 -10.93 -22.10
C ARG A 176 6.91 -12.36 -22.39
#